data_789257697c0346a22bbad059ce8dcd30
#
_entry.id   789257697c0346a22bbad059ce8dcd30
#
_cell.length_a   1.000
_cell.length_b   1.000
_cell.length_c   1.000
_cell.angle_alpha   90.00
_cell.angle_beta   90.00
_cell.angle_gamma   90.00
#
_symmetry.space_group_name_H-M   'P 1'
#
loop_
_entity.id
_entity.type
_entity.pdbx_description
1 polymer ?
#
loop_
_entity_poly.entity_id
_entity_poly.type
_entity_poly.pdbx_seq_one_letter_code
_entity_poly.pdbx_strand_id
1 'polypeptide(L)'
;MGLISSFFFLFLQVLNALFNLCKINKRRQEQAAENGIIPHLMQFITSNSPLKQYALPLLCDMAHASRNSREQLRAHGGLDVYLNLLEDELWSVTALDSIAVCLAHDNDNRKVEQALLKKDAVQKLVKFFQSCPERHFVHILEPFLKIITYGTLILFSSFGCVLQFFNY
;
A
#
# COMPACT_ATOMS: atom_id res chain seq x y z
N MET A 1 -18.49 -24.27 18.82
CA MET A 1 -17.08 -23.99 18.45
C MET A 1 -16.67 -24.53 17.08
N GLY A 2 -17.20 -25.60 16.53
CA GLY A 2 -16.77 -26.18 15.24
C GLY A 2 -17.05 -25.36 13.99
N LEU A 3 -18.15 -24.64 13.89
CA LEU A 3 -18.55 -23.90 12.68
C LEU A 3 -17.63 -22.69 12.40
N ILE A 4 -17.26 -21.91 13.42
CA ILE A 4 -16.38 -20.73 13.26
C ILE A 4 -14.97 -21.15 12.79
N SER A 5 -14.46 -22.26 13.31
CA SER A 5 -13.19 -22.84 12.90
C SER A 5 -13.22 -23.30 11.44
N SER A 6 -14.33 -23.91 10.99
CA SER A 6 -14.50 -24.39 9.61
C SER A 6 -14.58 -23.22 8.61
N PHE A 7 -15.30 -22.14 8.94
CA PHE A 7 -15.36 -20.94 8.09
C PHE A 7 -14.00 -20.24 8.00
N PHE A 8 -13.29 -20.11 9.12
CA PHE A 8 -11.95 -19.54 9.11
C PHE A 8 -10.99 -20.33 8.20
N PHE A 9 -11.02 -21.66 8.31
CA PHE A 9 -10.19 -22.53 7.47
C PHE A 9 -10.55 -22.41 5.98
N LEU A 10 -11.84 -22.30 5.65
CA LEU A 10 -12.30 -22.07 4.29
C LEU A 10 -11.79 -20.74 3.72
N PHE A 11 -11.95 -19.64 4.47
CA PHE A 11 -11.43 -18.33 4.03
C PHE A 11 -9.91 -18.33 3.87
N LEU A 12 -9.19 -19.00 4.73
CA LEU A 12 -7.73 -19.16 4.62
C LEU A 12 -7.37 -19.90 3.32
N GLN A 13 -8.06 -20.98 2.98
CA GLN A 13 -7.85 -21.74 1.75
C GLN A 13 -8.14 -20.88 0.51
N VAL A 14 -9.23 -20.12 0.53
CA VAL A 14 -9.61 -19.22 -0.57
C VAL A 14 -8.57 -18.12 -0.75
N LEU A 15 -8.12 -17.47 0.32
CA LEU A 15 -7.09 -16.43 0.25
C LEU A 15 -5.76 -16.99 -0.26
N ASN A 16 -5.34 -18.16 0.20
CA ASN A 16 -4.14 -18.83 -0.30
C ASN A 16 -4.25 -19.18 -1.79
N ALA A 17 -5.40 -19.69 -2.23
CA ALA A 17 -5.64 -19.99 -3.64
C ALA A 17 -5.59 -18.70 -4.50
N LEU A 18 -6.24 -17.64 -4.05
CA LEU A 18 -6.20 -16.33 -4.72
C LEU A 18 -4.79 -15.76 -4.77
N PHE A 19 -4.04 -15.80 -3.67
CA PHE A 19 -2.65 -15.38 -3.65
C PHE A 19 -1.82 -16.14 -4.68
N ASN A 20 -1.91 -17.46 -4.72
CA ASN A 20 -1.18 -18.28 -5.69
C ASN A 20 -1.60 -18.04 -7.13
N LEU A 21 -2.89 -17.76 -7.38
CA LEU A 21 -3.41 -17.43 -8.71
C LEU A 21 -2.96 -16.03 -9.19
N CYS A 22 -2.91 -15.05 -8.28
CA CYS A 22 -2.59 -13.67 -8.59
C CYS A 22 -1.09 -13.38 -8.52
N LYS A 23 -0.32 -14.19 -7.79
CA LYS A 23 1.12 -14.02 -7.60
C LYS A 23 1.83 -13.83 -8.95
N ILE A 24 2.53 -12.70 -9.10
CA ILE A 24 3.32 -12.36 -10.30
C ILE A 24 2.50 -12.26 -11.60
N ASN A 25 1.17 -12.24 -11.54
CA ASN A 25 0.31 -12.20 -12.71
C ASN A 25 -0.63 -10.98 -12.69
N LYS A 26 -0.17 -9.86 -13.27
CA LYS A 26 -0.92 -8.59 -13.31
C LYS A 26 -2.33 -8.73 -13.90
N ARG A 27 -2.51 -9.53 -14.94
CA ARG A 27 -3.83 -9.74 -15.57
C ARG A 27 -4.81 -10.42 -14.60
N ARG A 28 -4.36 -11.42 -13.83
CA ARG A 28 -5.21 -12.07 -12.83
C ARG A 28 -5.49 -11.15 -11.65
N GLN A 29 -4.53 -10.33 -11.25
CA GLN A 29 -4.73 -9.30 -10.23
C GLN A 29 -5.79 -8.29 -10.69
N GLU A 30 -5.70 -7.81 -11.91
CA GLU A 30 -6.69 -6.90 -12.50
C GLU A 30 -8.08 -7.55 -12.55
N GLN A 31 -8.19 -8.77 -13.06
CA GLN A 31 -9.46 -9.53 -13.09
C GLN A 31 -10.03 -9.74 -11.68
N ALA A 32 -9.20 -10.02 -10.68
CA ALA A 32 -9.64 -10.14 -9.29
C ALA A 32 -10.18 -8.81 -8.76
N ALA A 33 -9.51 -7.69 -9.05
CA ALA A 33 -9.99 -6.36 -8.69
C ALA A 33 -11.32 -6.03 -9.38
N GLU A 34 -11.46 -6.29 -10.69
CA GLU A 34 -12.69 -6.09 -11.45
C GLU A 34 -13.87 -6.92 -10.89
N ASN A 35 -13.59 -8.10 -10.36
CA ASN A 35 -14.58 -8.96 -9.70
C ASN A 35 -14.81 -8.61 -8.22
N GLY A 36 -14.31 -7.46 -7.75
CA GLY A 36 -14.65 -6.91 -6.44
C GLY A 36 -13.92 -7.53 -5.25
N ILE A 37 -12.70 -8.06 -5.44
CA ILE A 37 -11.92 -8.63 -4.33
C ILE A 37 -11.48 -7.58 -3.29
N ILE A 38 -11.23 -6.33 -3.73
CA ILE A 38 -10.63 -5.27 -2.90
C ILE A 38 -11.43 -4.98 -1.64
N PRO A 39 -12.78 -4.76 -1.66
CA PRO A 39 -13.56 -4.57 -0.44
C PRO A 39 -13.42 -5.71 0.57
N HIS A 40 -13.33 -6.96 0.10
CA HIS A 40 -13.17 -8.12 0.98
C HIS A 40 -11.77 -8.17 1.61
N LEU A 41 -10.71 -7.87 0.84
CA LEU A 41 -9.36 -7.75 1.39
C LEU A 41 -9.32 -6.66 2.46
N MET A 42 -9.90 -5.49 2.18
CA MET A 42 -10.00 -4.38 3.12
C MET A 42 -10.70 -4.78 4.41
N GLN A 43 -11.79 -5.55 4.33
CA GLN A 43 -12.51 -6.04 5.50
C GLN A 43 -11.62 -6.93 6.38
N PHE A 44 -10.85 -7.86 5.82
CA PHE A 44 -9.91 -8.69 6.58
C PHE A 44 -8.81 -7.87 7.24
N ILE A 45 -8.33 -6.83 6.56
CA ILE A 45 -7.23 -6.00 7.05
C ILE A 45 -7.69 -5.07 8.18
N THR A 46 -8.87 -4.45 8.04
CA THR A 46 -9.38 -3.47 9.00
C THR A 46 -10.07 -4.09 10.21
N SER A 47 -10.61 -5.31 10.09
CA SER A 47 -11.30 -6.02 11.18
C SER A 47 -10.36 -6.71 12.18
N ASN A 48 -9.06 -6.47 12.11
CA ASN A 48 -8.05 -7.16 12.92
C ASN A 48 -8.13 -8.70 12.86
N SER A 49 -8.56 -9.22 11.71
CA SER A 49 -8.68 -10.65 11.45
C SER A 49 -7.30 -11.32 11.40
N PRO A 50 -7.15 -12.56 11.88
CA PRO A 50 -5.94 -13.37 11.65
C PRO A 50 -5.62 -13.56 10.17
N LEU A 51 -6.60 -13.35 9.28
CA LEU A 51 -6.42 -13.41 7.82
C LEU A 51 -5.72 -12.17 7.23
N LYS A 52 -5.53 -11.12 8.03
CA LYS A 52 -4.84 -9.89 7.60
C LYS A 52 -3.50 -10.18 6.92
N GLN A 53 -2.68 -11.05 7.48
CA GLN A 53 -1.36 -11.40 6.95
C GLN A 53 -1.42 -12.05 5.55
N TYR A 54 -2.54 -12.67 5.18
CA TYR A 54 -2.74 -13.26 3.85
C TYR A 54 -3.39 -12.27 2.87
N ALA A 55 -4.18 -11.34 3.39
CA ALA A 55 -4.83 -10.31 2.58
C ALA A 55 -3.89 -9.15 2.19
N LEU A 56 -2.94 -8.80 3.07
CA LEU A 56 -2.00 -7.68 2.84
C LEU A 56 -1.16 -7.84 1.58
N PRO A 57 -0.50 -8.99 1.30
CA PRO A 57 0.28 -9.14 0.07
C PRO A 57 -0.57 -8.91 -1.18
N LEU A 58 -1.79 -9.47 -1.22
CA LEU A 58 -2.71 -9.27 -2.33
C LEU A 58 -3.12 -7.81 -2.48
N LEU A 59 -3.39 -7.11 -1.39
CA LEU A 59 -3.74 -5.68 -1.45
C LEU A 59 -2.59 -4.83 -2.00
N CYS A 60 -1.36 -5.11 -1.59
CA CYS A 60 -0.17 -4.43 -2.13
C CYS A 60 0.02 -4.74 -3.62
N ASP A 61 -0.14 -5.99 -4.04
CA ASP A 61 -0.07 -6.39 -5.45
C ASP A 61 -1.11 -5.66 -6.32
N MET A 62 -2.31 -5.36 -5.78
CA MET A 62 -3.35 -4.61 -6.50
C MET A 62 -2.92 -3.20 -6.87
N ALA A 63 -2.03 -2.55 -6.10
CA ALA A 63 -1.48 -1.24 -6.46
C ALA A 63 -0.67 -1.31 -7.77
N HIS A 64 0.01 -2.43 -8.01
CA HIS A 64 0.86 -2.65 -9.17
C HIS A 64 0.11 -3.23 -10.39
N ALA A 65 -1.13 -3.68 -10.22
CA ALA A 65 -1.86 -4.41 -11.25
C ALA A 65 -2.28 -3.51 -12.42
N SER A 66 -3.21 -2.58 -12.17
CA SER A 66 -3.73 -1.69 -13.19
C SER A 66 -4.24 -0.37 -12.61
N ARG A 67 -4.55 0.58 -13.50
CA ARG A 67 -5.19 1.83 -13.12
C ARG A 67 -6.53 1.58 -12.42
N ASN A 68 -7.37 0.71 -12.97
CA ASN A 68 -8.67 0.39 -12.39
C ASN A 68 -8.53 -0.18 -10.97
N SER A 69 -7.57 -1.08 -10.76
CA SER A 69 -7.27 -1.61 -9.42
C SER A 69 -6.90 -0.48 -8.44
N ARG A 70 -6.07 0.48 -8.85
CA ARG A 70 -5.70 1.63 -8.00
C ARG A 70 -6.88 2.56 -7.71
N GLU A 71 -7.76 2.80 -8.69
CA GLU A 71 -8.99 3.58 -8.47
C GLU A 71 -9.90 2.91 -7.43
N GLN A 72 -10.07 1.60 -7.51
CA GLN A 72 -10.83 0.83 -6.51
C GLN A 72 -10.15 0.84 -5.13
N LEU A 73 -8.83 0.65 -5.07
CA LEU A 73 -8.07 0.78 -3.82
C LEU A 73 -8.33 2.13 -3.16
N ARG A 74 -8.24 3.22 -3.92
CA ARG A 74 -8.50 4.56 -3.42
C ARG A 74 -9.94 4.73 -2.93
N ALA A 75 -10.92 4.23 -3.70
CA ALA A 75 -12.34 4.30 -3.35
C ALA A 75 -12.67 3.56 -2.04
N HIS A 76 -11.92 2.52 -1.71
CA HIS A 76 -12.10 1.71 -0.51
C HIS A 76 -11.12 2.04 0.63
N GLY A 77 -10.35 3.14 0.53
CA GLY A 77 -9.44 3.56 1.60
C GLY A 77 -8.10 2.79 1.65
N GLY A 78 -7.69 2.16 0.55
CA GLY A 78 -6.42 1.42 0.48
C GLY A 78 -5.20 2.30 0.76
N LEU A 79 -5.23 3.56 0.37
CA LEU A 79 -4.14 4.50 0.64
C LEU A 79 -3.94 4.75 2.15
N ASP A 80 -5.05 4.85 2.92
CA ASP A 80 -4.96 5.00 4.38
C ASP A 80 -4.39 3.74 5.03
N VAL A 81 -4.70 2.55 4.48
CA VAL A 81 -4.07 1.29 4.92
C VAL A 81 -2.56 1.32 4.69
N TYR A 82 -2.10 1.70 3.49
CA TYR A 82 -0.67 1.79 3.20
C TYR A 82 0.04 2.81 4.10
N LEU A 83 -0.57 3.97 4.36
CA LEU A 83 -0.02 4.96 5.29
C LEU A 83 0.09 4.42 6.72
N ASN A 84 -0.86 3.63 7.18
CA ASN A 84 -0.79 2.99 8.50
C ASN A 84 0.30 1.90 8.55
N LEU A 85 0.51 1.19 7.45
CA LEU A 85 1.54 0.15 7.34
C LEU A 85 2.98 0.71 7.32
N LEU A 86 3.17 2.02 7.12
CA LEU A 86 4.49 2.64 7.27
C LEU A 86 5.07 2.51 8.68
N GLU A 87 4.23 2.26 9.68
CA GLU A 87 4.65 2.02 11.07
C GLU A 87 4.92 0.54 11.38
N ASP A 88 4.67 -0.36 10.44
CA ASP A 88 4.89 -1.81 10.57
C ASP A 88 6.25 -2.21 10.00
N GLU A 89 7.13 -2.79 10.81
CA GLU A 89 8.50 -3.16 10.40
C GLU A 89 8.54 -4.10 9.19
N LEU A 90 7.55 -5.00 9.05
CA LEU A 90 7.52 -6.00 7.98
C LEU A 90 6.96 -5.44 6.66
N TRP A 91 6.03 -4.48 6.77
CA TRP A 91 5.24 -4.01 5.62
C TRP A 91 5.59 -2.60 5.16
N SER A 92 6.34 -1.84 5.94
CA SER A 92 6.60 -0.41 5.69
C SER A 92 7.20 -0.13 4.32
N VAL A 93 8.19 -0.91 3.88
CA VAL A 93 8.83 -0.74 2.57
C VAL A 93 7.87 -1.06 1.43
N THR A 94 7.13 -2.16 1.53
CA THR A 94 6.13 -2.56 0.52
C THR A 94 4.97 -1.56 0.47
N ALA A 95 4.57 -1.01 1.60
CA ALA A 95 3.55 0.03 1.69
C ALA A 95 4.01 1.33 1.03
N LEU A 96 5.25 1.75 1.27
CA LEU A 96 5.83 2.92 0.62
C LEU A 96 5.85 2.77 -0.90
N ASP A 97 6.26 1.60 -1.41
CA ASP A 97 6.27 1.33 -2.85
C ASP A 97 4.86 1.36 -3.43
N SER A 98 3.87 0.78 -2.74
CA SER A 98 2.46 0.85 -3.14
C SER A 98 1.93 2.29 -3.21
N ILE A 99 2.29 3.15 -2.24
CA ILE A 99 1.97 4.59 -2.24
C ILE A 99 2.61 5.27 -3.45
N ALA A 100 3.90 5.02 -3.68
CA ALA A 100 4.65 5.62 -4.78
C ALA A 100 4.10 5.23 -6.15
N VAL A 101 3.68 3.99 -6.33
CA VAL A 101 3.05 3.50 -7.57
C VAL A 101 1.69 4.17 -7.78
N CYS A 102 0.88 4.31 -6.73
CA CYS A 102 -0.39 5.03 -6.83
C CYS A 102 -0.18 6.50 -7.26
N LEU A 103 0.85 7.16 -6.74
CA LEU A 103 1.17 8.54 -7.12
C LEU A 103 1.69 8.64 -8.56
N ALA A 104 2.56 7.72 -8.99
CA ALA A 104 3.23 7.77 -10.28
C ALA A 104 2.34 7.43 -11.48
N HIS A 105 1.35 6.55 -11.28
CA HIS A 105 0.59 5.95 -12.39
C HIS A 105 -0.89 6.32 -12.44
N ASP A 106 -1.35 7.17 -11.54
CA ASP A 106 -2.74 7.66 -11.60
C ASP A 106 -2.82 8.91 -12.46
N ASN A 107 -3.70 8.91 -13.46
CA ASN A 107 -3.98 10.10 -14.27
C ASN A 107 -4.62 11.22 -13.43
N ASP A 108 -5.15 10.89 -12.26
CA ASP A 108 -5.66 11.82 -11.28
C ASP A 108 -4.78 11.77 -10.01
N ASN A 109 -3.47 11.93 -10.22
CA ASN A 109 -2.49 11.97 -9.15
C ASN A 109 -2.81 13.04 -8.09
N ARG A 110 -3.58 14.08 -8.47
CA ARG A 110 -4.05 15.12 -7.55
C ARG A 110 -4.82 14.56 -6.36
N LYS A 111 -5.64 13.52 -6.55
CA LYS A 111 -6.39 12.91 -5.44
C LYS A 111 -5.47 12.14 -4.48
N VAL A 112 -4.51 11.41 -5.04
CA VAL A 112 -3.47 10.72 -4.24
C VAL A 112 -2.63 11.76 -3.52
N GLU A 113 -2.18 12.78 -4.22
CA GLU A 113 -1.39 13.87 -3.67
C GLU A 113 -2.14 14.60 -2.54
N GLN A 114 -3.40 14.98 -2.74
CA GLN A 114 -4.21 15.61 -1.70
C GLN A 114 -4.37 14.73 -0.45
N ALA A 115 -4.44 13.41 -0.62
CA ALA A 115 -4.46 12.49 0.50
C ALA A 115 -3.11 12.45 1.25
N LEU A 116 -1.99 12.48 0.51
CA LEU A 116 -0.64 12.51 1.07
C LEU A 116 -0.29 13.85 1.73
N LEU A 117 -0.95 14.95 1.34
CA LEU A 117 -0.77 16.28 1.94
C LEU A 117 -1.49 16.45 3.29
N LYS A 118 -2.35 15.52 3.67
CA LYS A 118 -2.97 15.56 5.00
C LYS A 118 -1.88 15.48 6.08
N LYS A 119 -2.04 16.29 7.14
CA LYS A 119 -1.06 16.39 8.22
C LYS A 119 -0.63 15.03 8.78
N ASP A 120 -1.58 14.13 9.00
CA ASP A 120 -1.31 12.78 9.49
C ASP A 120 -0.46 11.96 8.51
N ALA A 121 -0.80 12.01 7.22
CA ALA A 121 -0.06 11.30 6.17
C ALA A 121 1.39 11.81 6.06
N VAL A 122 1.58 13.13 6.06
CA VAL A 122 2.91 13.75 6.05
C VAL A 122 3.72 13.31 7.27
N GLN A 123 3.12 13.33 8.46
CA GLN A 123 3.79 12.92 9.69
C GLN A 123 4.25 11.45 9.64
N LYS A 124 3.41 10.55 9.13
CA LYS A 124 3.77 9.13 8.97
C LYS A 124 4.91 8.93 7.98
N LEU A 125 4.87 9.61 6.84
CA LEU A 125 5.94 9.56 5.85
C LEU A 125 7.27 10.11 6.41
N VAL A 126 7.24 11.27 7.06
CA VAL A 126 8.44 11.87 7.69
C VAL A 126 9.00 10.93 8.75
N LYS A 127 8.15 10.41 9.64
CA LYS A 127 8.55 9.45 10.68
C LYS A 127 9.20 8.21 10.07
N PHE A 128 8.59 7.66 9.01
CA PHE A 128 9.15 6.51 8.29
C PHE A 128 10.56 6.80 7.78
N PHE A 129 10.76 7.91 7.04
CA PHE A 129 12.08 8.24 6.48
C PHE A 129 13.13 8.54 7.57
N GLN A 130 12.73 9.13 8.70
CA GLN A 130 13.63 9.42 9.82
C GLN A 130 14.06 8.15 10.58
N SER A 131 13.21 7.14 10.65
CA SER A 131 13.44 5.90 11.41
C SER A 131 13.81 4.70 10.56
N CYS A 132 13.82 4.84 9.23
CA CYS A 132 14.06 3.73 8.32
C CYS A 132 15.50 3.20 8.48
N PRO A 133 15.67 1.90 8.77
CA PRO A 133 17.00 1.31 8.90
C PRO A 133 17.79 1.38 7.58
N GLU A 134 19.11 1.61 7.68
CA GLU A 134 20.03 1.71 6.53
C GLU A 134 19.93 0.50 5.59
N ARG A 135 19.70 -0.69 6.13
CA ARG A 135 19.51 -1.94 5.35
C ARG A 135 18.37 -1.86 4.32
N HIS A 136 17.39 -0.95 4.53
CA HIS A 136 16.26 -0.78 3.63
C HIS A 136 16.50 0.32 2.60
N PHE A 137 17.58 1.07 2.71
CA PHE A 137 17.86 2.26 1.88
C PHE A 137 17.72 1.98 0.38
N VAL A 138 18.32 0.89 -0.11
CA VAL A 138 18.27 0.51 -1.53
C VAL A 138 16.82 0.25 -1.99
N HIS A 139 16.00 -0.34 -1.12
CA HIS A 139 14.62 -0.68 -1.45
C HIS A 139 13.67 0.51 -1.40
N ILE A 140 14.00 1.54 -0.62
CA ILE A 140 13.18 2.75 -0.50
C ILE A 140 13.56 3.85 -1.49
N LEU A 141 14.76 3.76 -2.10
CA LEU A 141 15.27 4.82 -2.99
C LEU A 141 14.36 5.05 -4.20
N GLU A 142 13.94 3.99 -4.89
CA GLU A 142 13.06 4.11 -6.05
C GLU A 142 11.66 4.65 -5.68
N PRO A 143 10.94 4.11 -4.67
CA PRO A 143 9.71 4.69 -4.16
C PRO A 143 9.87 6.15 -3.74
N PHE A 144 10.95 6.50 -3.06
CA PHE A 144 11.24 7.87 -2.65
C PHE A 144 11.39 8.81 -3.85
N LEU A 145 12.17 8.41 -4.86
CA LEU A 145 12.33 9.19 -6.09
C LEU A 145 11.00 9.37 -6.83
N LYS A 146 10.13 8.34 -6.87
CA LYS A 146 8.77 8.48 -7.43
C LYS A 146 7.96 9.51 -6.68
N ILE A 147 7.96 9.49 -5.35
CA ILE A 147 7.24 10.47 -4.53
C ILE A 147 7.75 11.89 -4.79
N ILE A 148 9.07 12.08 -4.90
CA ILE A 148 9.67 13.37 -5.22
C ILE A 148 9.32 13.82 -6.64
N THR A 149 9.39 12.93 -7.61
CA THR A 149 9.21 13.28 -9.03
C THR A 149 7.75 13.62 -9.36
N TYR A 150 6.80 12.92 -8.75
CA TYR A 150 5.37 13.04 -9.06
C TYR A 150 4.58 13.84 -8.01
N GLY A 151 5.17 14.08 -6.84
CA GLY A 151 4.62 14.99 -5.85
C GLY A 151 4.80 16.45 -6.26
N THR A 152 3.85 17.33 -5.89
CA THR A 152 4.00 18.76 -6.15
C THR A 152 5.03 19.40 -5.20
N LEU A 153 5.43 20.65 -5.54
CA LEU A 153 6.29 21.51 -4.70
C LEU A 153 5.81 21.61 -3.23
N ILE A 154 4.55 21.36 -2.95
CA ILE A 154 4.00 21.42 -1.59
C ILE A 154 4.47 20.22 -0.76
N LEU A 155 4.54 19.02 -1.36
CA LEU A 155 5.18 17.87 -0.70
C LEU A 155 6.66 18.17 -0.43
N PHE A 156 7.36 18.82 -1.38
CA PHE A 156 8.75 19.22 -1.20
C PHE A 156 8.98 20.15 0.00
N SER A 157 8.12 21.14 0.21
CA SER A 157 8.26 22.04 1.36
C SER A 157 8.05 21.30 2.70
N SER A 158 7.18 20.31 2.72
CA SER A 158 6.92 19.46 3.90
C SER A 158 8.04 18.44 4.14
N PHE A 159 8.72 17.98 3.09
CA PHE A 159 9.85 17.06 3.13
C PHE A 159 11.22 17.74 3.17
N GLY A 160 11.29 19.08 3.12
CA GLY A 160 12.54 19.83 3.13
C GLY A 160 13.47 19.47 4.31
N CYS A 161 12.90 19.13 5.45
CA CYS A 161 13.65 18.60 6.59
C CYS A 161 14.21 17.17 6.34
N VAL A 162 13.58 16.36 5.48
CA VAL A 162 14.02 14.99 5.18
C VAL A 162 15.17 15.00 4.19
N LEU A 163 15.17 15.93 3.23
CA LEU A 163 16.26 16.07 2.23
C LEU A 163 17.60 16.41 2.88
N GLN A 164 17.63 17.03 4.07
CA GLN A 164 18.86 17.27 4.82
C GLN A 164 19.53 15.97 5.30
N PHE A 165 18.80 14.87 5.45
CA PHE A 165 19.34 13.57 5.85
C PHE A 165 20.01 12.80 4.72
N PHE A 166 19.74 13.12 3.46
CA PHE A 166 20.35 12.47 2.29
C PHE A 166 21.63 13.20 1.78
N ASN A 167 22.07 14.24 2.46
CA ASN A 167 23.29 15.00 2.14
C ASN A 167 24.52 14.57 2.97
N TYR A 168 24.59 13.27 3.34
CA TYR A 168 25.78 12.67 3.95
C TYR A 168 26.29 11.52 3.11
#